data_f2c01da282a0777aa48475d5196d7e81
#
_entry.id   f2c01da282a0777aa48475d5196d7e81
#
_cell.length_a   1.000
_cell.length_b   1.000
_cell.length_c   1.000
_cell.angle_alpha   90.00
_cell.angle_beta   90.00
_cell.angle_gamma   90.00
#
_symmetry.space_group_name_H-M   'P 1'
#
loop_
_entity.id
_entity.type
_entity.pdbx_description
1 polymer ?
#
loop_
_entity_poly.entity_id
_entity_poly.type
_entity_poly.pdbx_seq_one_letter_code
_entity_poly.pdbx_strand_id
1 'polypeptide(L)'
;MSRFEIKMPKLGESITEGTIVSWSVKVGDMIQEDDVLFEVNTAKVSAEIPSPVAGKVVEILYKEGDTVAVGTVVAIIDLDGEESSGTEPVSEGVVREEADAGQVAANVSETSPSSPSSAETAKNESANTASKPVVAEEE
;
A
#
# COMPACT_ATOMS: atom_id res chain seq x y z
N MET A 1 11.58 12.57 22.42
CA MET A 1 11.01 11.52 21.59
C MET A 1 9.61 11.27 22.05
N SER A 2 8.70 11.81 21.30
CA SER A 2 7.29 11.70 21.65
C SER A 2 6.63 10.68 20.76
N ARG A 3 6.20 9.60 21.36
CA ARG A 3 5.54 8.54 20.59
C ARG A 3 4.05 8.58 20.85
N PHE A 4 3.31 8.44 19.79
CA PHE A 4 1.87 8.41 19.88
C PHE A 4 1.36 7.02 19.46
N GLU A 5 0.49 6.46 20.28
CA GLU A 5 -0.06 5.14 20.00
C GLU A 5 -1.39 5.26 19.30
N ILE A 6 -1.47 4.71 18.11
CA ILE A 6 -2.71 4.64 17.36
C ILE A 6 -3.48 3.43 17.84
N LYS A 7 -4.68 3.65 18.29
CA LYS A 7 -5.53 2.58 18.79
C LYS A 7 -6.68 2.35 17.85
N MET A 8 -7.16 1.13 17.82
CA MET A 8 -8.32 0.76 17.03
C MET A 8 -9.53 1.54 17.54
N PRO A 9 -10.13 2.39 16.70
CA PRO A 9 -11.25 3.21 17.15
C PRO A 9 -12.55 2.42 17.23
N LYS A 10 -13.48 2.95 17.97
CA LYS A 10 -14.77 2.32 18.09
C LYS A 10 -15.63 2.74 16.92
N LEU A 11 -15.91 1.82 16.05
CA LEU A 11 -16.65 2.08 14.83
C LEU A 11 -18.17 1.92 14.98
N GLY A 12 -18.63 1.66 16.18
CA GLY A 12 -20.05 1.51 16.42
C GLY A 12 -20.31 1.01 17.82
N GLU A 13 -21.53 1.14 18.27
CA GLU A 13 -21.85 0.77 19.63
C GLU A 13 -21.79 -0.70 19.89
N SER A 14 -22.10 -1.48 18.88
CA SER A 14 -22.10 -2.93 19.01
C SER A 14 -20.84 -3.57 18.47
N ILE A 15 -19.89 -2.76 18.02
CA ILE A 15 -18.68 -3.28 17.39
C ILE A 15 -17.55 -3.30 18.40
N THR A 16 -17.04 -4.47 18.69
CA THR A 16 -15.98 -4.66 19.66
C THR A 16 -14.64 -5.00 19.02
N GLU A 17 -14.64 -5.29 17.73
CA GLU A 17 -13.42 -5.63 17.02
C GLU A 17 -13.55 -5.29 15.55
N GLY A 18 -12.47 -5.17 14.87
CA GLY A 18 -12.43 -4.90 13.44
C GLY A 18 -11.27 -5.65 12.80
N THR A 19 -11.41 -5.97 11.54
CA THR A 19 -10.36 -6.66 10.78
C THR A 19 -9.68 -5.63 9.90
N ILE A 20 -8.36 -5.55 9.97
CA ILE A 20 -7.59 -4.64 9.14
C ILE A 20 -7.56 -5.20 7.71
N VAL A 21 -8.07 -4.45 6.77
CA VAL A 21 -8.16 -4.88 5.39
C VAL A 21 -6.86 -4.55 4.67
N SER A 22 -6.39 -3.35 4.83
CA SER A 22 -5.18 -2.91 4.17
C SER A 22 -4.54 -1.75 4.93
N TRP A 23 -3.23 -1.59 4.76
CA TRP A 23 -2.50 -0.45 5.30
C TRP A 23 -2.17 0.50 4.17
N SER A 24 -2.50 1.76 4.33
CA SER A 24 -2.16 2.78 3.36
C SER A 24 -0.75 3.31 3.57
N VAL A 25 -0.16 3.04 4.72
CA VAL A 25 1.16 3.53 5.09
C VAL A 25 2.07 2.39 5.53
N LYS A 26 3.36 2.62 5.54
CA LYS A 26 4.34 1.62 5.92
C LYS A 26 5.23 2.14 7.03
N VAL A 27 5.93 1.25 7.69
CA VAL A 27 6.89 1.63 8.71
C VAL A 27 7.97 2.49 8.05
N GLY A 28 8.19 3.65 8.59
CA GLY A 28 9.14 4.62 8.06
C GLY A 28 8.51 5.76 7.28
N ASP A 29 7.23 5.66 6.94
CA ASP A 29 6.56 6.71 6.19
C ASP A 29 6.23 7.91 7.06
N MET A 30 6.26 9.07 6.45
CA MET A 30 5.83 10.30 7.10
C MET A 30 4.37 10.48 6.78
N ILE A 31 3.59 10.76 7.78
CA ILE A 31 2.16 10.97 7.66
C ILE A 31 1.76 12.30 8.23
N GLN A 32 0.66 12.81 7.76
CA GLN A 32 0.12 14.05 8.27
C GLN A 32 -1.16 13.77 9.05
N GLU A 33 -1.63 14.78 9.73
CA GLU A 33 -2.89 14.68 10.42
C GLU A 33 -3.97 14.48 9.34
N ASP A 34 -4.89 13.60 9.59
CA ASP A 34 -5.97 13.22 8.70
C ASP A 34 -5.58 12.30 7.53
N ASP A 35 -4.32 11.92 7.40
CA ASP A 35 -3.94 10.94 6.38
C ASP A 35 -4.51 9.58 6.74
N VAL A 36 -5.00 8.85 5.76
CA VAL A 36 -5.56 7.52 5.99
C VAL A 36 -4.45 6.54 6.33
N LEU A 37 -4.53 5.94 7.48
CA LEU A 37 -3.55 4.97 7.94
C LEU A 37 -3.86 3.56 7.47
N PHE A 38 -5.07 3.14 7.67
CA PHE A 38 -5.50 1.79 7.31
C PHE A 38 -7.01 1.71 7.19
N GLU A 39 -7.45 0.67 6.52
CA GLU A 39 -8.86 0.41 6.34
C GLU A 39 -9.27 -0.75 7.22
N VAL A 40 -10.42 -0.64 7.86
CA VAL A 40 -10.94 -1.65 8.74
C VAL A 40 -12.31 -2.08 8.27
N ASN A 41 -12.52 -3.38 8.29
CA ASN A 41 -13.81 -3.93 7.98
C ASN A 41 -14.38 -4.59 9.23
N THR A 42 -15.64 -4.36 9.48
CA THR A 42 -16.34 -5.00 10.59
C THR A 42 -17.53 -5.74 10.03
N ALA A 43 -18.27 -6.41 10.88
CA ALA A 43 -19.44 -7.15 10.43
C ALA A 43 -20.50 -6.27 9.78
N LYS A 44 -20.46 -4.98 10.01
CA LYS A 44 -21.49 -4.08 9.53
C LYS A 44 -21.02 -2.94 8.69
N VAL A 45 -19.74 -2.59 8.78
CA VAL A 45 -19.27 -1.38 8.12
C VAL A 45 -17.78 -1.48 7.80
N SER A 46 -17.37 -0.86 6.71
CA SER A 46 -15.97 -0.66 6.39
C SER A 46 -15.67 0.81 6.60
N ALA A 47 -14.55 1.12 7.16
CA ALA A 47 -14.16 2.48 7.45
C ALA A 47 -12.65 2.68 7.29
N GLU A 48 -12.28 3.86 6.84
CA GLU A 48 -10.89 4.25 6.75
C GLU A 48 -10.55 5.00 8.02
N ILE A 49 -9.42 4.71 8.59
CA ILE A 49 -9.02 5.29 9.86
C ILE A 49 -7.93 6.32 9.62
N PRO A 50 -8.22 7.60 9.84
CA PRO A 50 -7.25 8.65 9.63
C PRO A 50 -6.31 8.77 10.82
N SER A 51 -5.17 9.37 10.59
CA SER A 51 -4.22 9.66 11.65
C SER A 51 -4.67 10.89 12.44
N PRO A 52 -4.69 10.81 13.74
CA PRO A 52 -5.01 11.99 14.55
C PRO A 52 -3.81 12.89 14.76
N VAL A 53 -2.65 12.52 14.24
CA VAL A 53 -1.41 13.27 14.44
C VAL A 53 -0.51 13.15 13.22
N ALA A 54 0.34 14.13 13.03
CA ALA A 54 1.39 14.07 12.02
C ALA A 54 2.65 13.46 12.64
N GLY A 55 3.43 12.77 11.86
CA GLY A 55 4.66 12.18 12.35
C GLY A 55 5.16 11.04 11.47
N LYS A 56 6.06 10.25 11.99
CA LYS A 56 6.63 9.13 11.26
C LYS A 56 6.16 7.82 11.83
N VAL A 57 5.73 6.92 10.99
CA VAL A 57 5.31 5.59 11.43
C VAL A 57 6.52 4.78 11.87
N VAL A 58 6.59 4.47 13.13
CA VAL A 58 7.72 3.72 13.71
C VAL A 58 7.46 2.23 13.66
N GLU A 59 6.26 1.84 13.99
CA GLU A 59 5.96 0.43 14.10
C GLU A 59 4.50 0.15 13.79
N ILE A 60 4.26 -0.97 13.15
CA ILE A 60 2.93 -1.48 12.86
C ILE A 60 2.85 -2.84 13.55
N LEU A 61 1.95 -2.97 14.49
CA LEU A 61 1.85 -4.15 15.33
C LEU A 61 0.98 -5.28 14.75
N TYR A 62 0.12 -4.95 13.82
CA TYR A 62 -0.78 -5.91 13.20
C TYR A 62 -0.70 -5.83 11.69
N LYS A 63 -1.03 -6.93 11.02
CA LYS A 63 -0.94 -7.01 9.57
C LYS A 63 -2.32 -6.98 8.94
N GLU A 64 -2.32 -6.91 7.63
CA GLU A 64 -3.56 -7.02 6.88
C GLU A 64 -4.17 -8.38 7.11
N GLY A 65 -5.44 -8.40 7.36
CA GLY A 65 -6.18 -9.60 7.66
C GLY A 65 -6.32 -9.90 9.15
N ASP A 66 -5.63 -9.17 10.01
CA ASP A 66 -5.71 -9.42 11.44
C ASP A 66 -6.96 -8.77 12.04
N THR A 67 -7.58 -9.46 12.96
CA THR A 67 -8.72 -8.93 13.68
C THR A 67 -8.24 -8.37 15.01
N VAL A 68 -8.56 -7.13 15.27
CA VAL A 68 -8.07 -6.41 16.43
C VAL A 68 -9.24 -5.83 17.22
N ALA A 69 -9.15 -5.96 18.52
CA ALA A 69 -10.19 -5.44 19.40
C ALA A 69 -10.12 -3.92 19.50
N VAL A 70 -11.24 -3.30 19.68
CA VAL A 70 -11.34 -1.85 19.87
C VAL A 70 -10.51 -1.43 21.08
N GLY A 71 -9.73 -0.38 20.93
CA GLY A 71 -8.86 0.12 21.98
C GLY A 71 -7.47 -0.48 22.02
N THR A 72 -7.19 -1.45 21.18
CA THR A 72 -5.86 -2.06 21.10
C THR A 72 -4.94 -1.18 20.25
N VAL A 73 -3.69 -1.07 20.64
CA VAL A 73 -2.70 -0.28 19.91
C VAL A 73 -2.34 -1.03 18.64
N VAL A 74 -2.50 -0.40 17.50
CA VAL A 74 -2.25 -1.02 16.20
C VAL A 74 -0.99 -0.50 15.52
N ALA A 75 -0.60 0.73 15.82
CA ALA A 75 0.61 1.33 15.27
C ALA A 75 1.18 2.38 16.21
N ILE A 76 2.44 2.69 16.05
CA ILE A 76 3.13 3.71 16.83
C ILE A 76 3.71 4.74 15.89
N ILE A 77 3.44 6.00 16.16
CA ILE A 77 3.92 7.13 15.40
C ILE A 77 4.86 7.95 16.27
N ASP A 78 5.94 8.41 15.69
CA ASP A 78 6.88 9.28 16.38
C ASP A 78 6.59 10.71 15.92
N LEU A 79 6.24 11.54 16.87
CA LEU A 79 5.87 12.92 16.60
C LEU A 79 7.08 13.80 16.34
N ASP A 80 8.25 13.35 16.74
CA ASP A 80 9.45 14.12 16.55
C ASP A 80 9.97 14.07 15.12
N GLY A 81 9.32 13.28 14.29
CA GLY A 81 9.69 13.17 12.90
C GLY A 81 9.38 14.39 12.08
N GLU A 82 8.65 15.34 12.66
CA GLU A 82 8.28 16.49 11.91
C GLU A 82 9.41 17.44 11.62
N GLU A 83 10.47 17.35 12.35
CA GLU A 83 11.51 18.29 12.13
C GLU A 83 12.43 17.95 11.01
N SER A 84 12.19 16.85 10.37
CA SER A 84 13.11 16.47 9.35
C SER A 84 12.58 16.71 7.96
N SER A 85 11.47 17.37 7.87
CA SER A 85 10.93 17.55 6.59
C SER A 85 11.38 18.82 5.97
N GLY A 86 12.47 19.26 6.32
CA GLY A 86 12.84 20.40 5.65
C GLY A 86 14.24 20.40 5.33
N THR A 87 14.57 19.92 4.29
CA THR A 87 15.79 20.17 3.68
C THR A 87 16.18 18.93 3.03
N GLU A 88 15.68 18.77 1.90
CA GLU A 88 16.40 18.04 0.99
C GLU A 88 17.71 18.61 1.04
N PRO A 89 18.69 17.89 1.26
CA PRO A 89 20.00 18.37 1.01
C PRO A 89 20.04 18.56 -0.45
N VAL A 90 19.89 19.74 -0.82
CA VAL A 90 20.23 20.07 -2.11
C VAL A 90 21.65 19.78 -2.14
N SER A 91 21.95 18.73 -2.69
CA SER A 91 23.24 18.46 -2.98
C SER A 91 23.66 19.55 -3.91
N GLU A 92 24.27 20.50 -3.40
CA GLU A 92 24.86 21.43 -4.15
C GLU A 92 25.98 20.78 -4.74
N GLY A 93 25.77 20.00 -5.57
CA GLY A 93 26.80 19.46 -6.36
C GLY A 93 27.01 20.42 -7.45
N VAL A 94 27.61 21.44 -7.15
CA VAL A 94 27.94 22.25 -8.17
C VAL A 94 29.06 21.71 -8.86
N VAL A 95 28.82 21.02 -9.79
CA VAL A 95 29.84 20.59 -10.58
C VAL A 95 29.92 21.52 -11.66
N ARG A 96 30.75 22.43 -11.60
CA ARG A 96 30.99 23.13 -12.61
C ARG A 96 31.94 22.50 -13.42
N GLU A 97 31.57 21.75 -14.26
CA GLU A 97 32.38 21.14 -15.07
C GLU A 97 32.41 21.70 -16.36
N GLU A 98 33.39 22.14 -16.80
CA GLU A 98 33.53 22.46 -18.04
C GLU A 98 33.41 21.33 -18.85
N ALA A 99 32.37 21.10 -19.37
CA ALA A 99 32.18 20.00 -20.19
C ALA A 99 32.71 20.31 -21.49
N ASP A 100 33.75 19.88 -21.78
CA ASP A 100 34.19 19.89 -23.09
C ASP A 100 33.29 19.00 -23.81
N ALA A 101 32.52 19.45 -24.62
CA ALA A 101 31.60 18.73 -25.35
C ALA A 101 32.23 17.82 -26.27
N GLY A 102 32.35 16.76 -25.91
CA GLY A 102 32.76 15.75 -26.77
C GLY A 102 31.64 15.36 -27.59
N GLN A 103 31.62 15.78 -28.79
CA GLN A 103 30.67 15.42 -29.61
C GLN A 103 30.70 14.07 -29.97
N VAL A 104 29.89 13.34 -29.57
CA VAL A 104 29.77 12.02 -29.95
C VAL A 104 28.57 11.89 -30.75
N ALA A 105 28.75 11.76 -31.90
CA ALA A 105 27.66 11.45 -32.73
C ALA A 105 27.40 10.05 -32.55
N ALA A 106 26.63 9.74 -31.79
CA ALA A 106 26.25 8.40 -31.65
C ALA A 106 25.32 8.11 -32.70
N ASN A 107 25.73 7.57 -33.66
CA ASN A 107 24.89 7.10 -34.62
C ASN A 107 24.39 5.83 -34.24
N VAL A 108 23.25 5.76 -33.78
CA VAL A 108 22.66 4.57 -33.49
C VAL A 108 21.77 4.25 -34.54
N SER A 109 22.09 3.43 -35.30
CA SER A 109 21.23 2.91 -36.18
C SER A 109 20.53 1.91 -35.53
N GLU A 110 19.44 2.03 -35.44
CA GLU A 110 18.53 1.35 -35.28
C GLU A 110 18.37 0.11 -35.66
N THR A 111 17.66 -0.56 -35.52
CA THR A 111 17.23 -1.73 -35.94
C THR A 111 16.26 -2.14 -35.01
N SER A 112 15.14 -1.84 -35.21
CA SER A 112 14.15 -2.38 -34.47
C SER A 112 13.80 -3.65 -35.00
N PRO A 113 13.94 -4.67 -34.35
CA PRO A 113 13.48 -5.94 -34.83
C PRO A 113 12.04 -6.00 -34.61
N SER A 114 11.37 -6.14 -35.61
CA SER A 114 10.00 -6.38 -35.54
C SER A 114 9.81 -7.71 -34.98
N SER A 115 9.18 -7.82 -33.97
CA SER A 115 8.85 -9.07 -33.49
C SER A 115 7.70 -9.59 -34.17
N PRO A 116 7.73 -10.69 -34.65
CA PRO A 116 6.62 -11.34 -35.26
C PRO A 116 5.72 -11.79 -34.21
N SER A 117 4.61 -11.33 -34.20
CA SER A 117 3.66 -11.84 -33.37
C SER A 117 3.08 -13.01 -33.94
N SER A 118 3.35 -14.06 -33.48
CA SER A 118 2.72 -15.23 -33.85
C SER A 118 1.57 -15.37 -33.01
N ALA A 119 0.52 -15.09 -33.49
CA ALA A 119 -0.67 -15.33 -32.76
C ALA A 119 -1.02 -16.76 -32.84
N GLU A 120 -0.79 -17.45 -31.87
CA GLU A 120 -1.19 -18.75 -31.84
C GLU A 120 -2.52 -18.81 -31.27
N THR A 121 -3.40 -19.15 -31.97
CA THR A 121 -4.74 -19.32 -31.55
C THR A 121 -4.83 -20.53 -30.71
N ALA A 122 -4.90 -20.37 -29.52
CA ALA A 122 -5.18 -21.50 -28.68
C ALA A 122 -6.64 -21.70 -28.68
N LYS A 123 -7.09 -22.67 -29.35
CA LYS A 123 -8.40 -23.06 -29.27
C LYS A 123 -8.58 -23.71 -28.00
N ASN A 124 -9.07 -23.06 -27.10
CA ASN A 124 -9.42 -23.70 -25.88
C ASN A 124 -10.81 -24.16 -25.97
N GLU A 125 -10.96 -25.36 -26.30
CA GLU A 125 -12.19 -25.96 -26.29
C GLU A 125 -12.41 -26.45 -24.94
N SER A 126 -12.97 -25.73 -24.15
CA SER A 126 -13.30 -26.23 -22.87
C SER A 126 -14.67 -26.72 -22.88
N ALA A 127 -14.78 -27.89 -23.04
CA ALA A 127 -16.04 -28.50 -22.93
C ALA A 127 -16.28 -28.69 -21.49
N ASN A 128 -16.93 -27.84 -20.91
CA ASN A 128 -17.29 -28.04 -19.59
C ASN A 128 -18.61 -28.68 -19.51
N THR A 129 -18.64 -29.86 -19.21
CA THR A 129 -19.84 -30.55 -18.97
C THR A 129 -20.06 -30.51 -17.51
N ALA A 130 -20.78 -29.65 -17.09
CA ALA A 130 -21.12 -29.61 -15.73
C ALA A 130 -22.17 -30.58 -15.46
N SER A 131 -21.85 -31.58 -14.89
CA SER A 131 -22.80 -32.52 -14.51
C SER A 131 -23.35 -32.08 -13.21
N LYS A 132 -24.57 -31.81 -13.16
CA LYS A 132 -25.24 -31.50 -12.07
C LYS A 132 -25.64 -32.59 -11.29
N PRO A 133 -25.35 -32.73 -10.11
CA PRO A 133 -25.82 -33.81 -9.32
C PRO A 133 -27.21 -33.56 -8.89
N VAL A 134 -27.98 -34.52 -9.05
CA VAL A 134 -29.27 -34.48 -8.66
C VAL A 134 -29.40 -34.81 -7.27
N VAL A 135 -30.07 -34.11 -6.58
CA VAL A 135 -30.38 -34.43 -5.30
C VAL A 135 -31.47 -35.33 -5.21
N ALA A 136 -31.38 -36.24 -4.54
CA ALA A 136 -32.45 -37.07 -4.32
C ALA A 136 -32.99 -36.78 -3.10
N GLU A 137 -34.12 -36.74 -2.91
CA GLU A 137 -34.78 -36.69 -1.95
C GLU A 137 -35.16 -37.79 -1.36
N GLU A 138 -35.59 -37.80 -0.30
CA GLU A 138 -36.61 -38.06 0.12
C GLU A 138 -36.90 -38.91 1.08
N GLU A 139 -37.76 -38.70 1.75
CA GLU A 139 -38.60 -39.36 2.58
C GLU A 139 -38.20 -39.32 3.94
#